data_76271e1989bb16f82cb250442aebc46a
#
_entry.id   76271e1989bb16f82cb250442aebc46a
#
_cell.length_a   1.000
_cell.length_b   1.000
_cell.length_c   1.000
_cell.angle_alpha   90.00
_cell.angle_beta   90.00
_cell.angle_gamma   90.00
#
_symmetry.space_group_name_H-M   'P 1'
#
loop_
_entity.id
_entity.type
_entity.pdbx_description
1 polymer ?
#
loop_
_entity_poly.entity_id
_entity_poly.type
_entity_poly.pdbx_seq_one_letter_code
_entity_poly.pdbx_strand_id
1 'polypeptide(L)'
;MLFLILSIICSVTVGVIFKVSRKYNVNNSQIVAANYLFALILCYFFFSPNLNAVGNDSPWSLYVVIGLLLPSVFLFLAASIKHMGIVKTDAAQRLSLFIPILAAWFIFKEDFNTLKITAFLIGLPAILLILAKPAENTKNKWIYPAVVLFGFGLIDILFKQIALYTTLPYTTSLFVVFNIALLVMIAVVIYELIAKKIYLNFKNVAFGGLVGAFNFGNIFFYLKAHQAFAENPSTVFAGMNMGVIIIGSLIGVLIFKEKLTKMNYAGLGLALVAIILIFVSQLK
;
A
#
# COMPACT_ATOMS: atom_id res chain seq x y z
N MET A 1 -19.39 8.48 2.92
CA MET A 1 -18.32 8.96 3.82
C MET A 1 -17.87 7.91 4.83
N LEU A 2 -18.77 7.18 5.51
CA LEU A 2 -18.38 6.19 6.54
C LEU A 2 -17.38 5.15 6.02
N PHE A 3 -17.64 4.53 4.86
CA PHE A 3 -16.75 3.51 4.29
C PHE A 3 -15.35 4.07 3.97
N LEU A 4 -15.25 5.31 3.50
CA LEU A 4 -13.96 5.96 3.26
C LEU A 4 -13.17 6.15 4.56
N ILE A 5 -13.81 6.62 5.62
CA ILE A 5 -13.19 6.79 6.93
C ILE A 5 -12.72 5.43 7.49
N LEU A 6 -13.55 4.38 7.39
CA LEU A 6 -13.17 3.03 7.82
C LEU A 6 -11.97 2.49 7.02
N SER A 7 -11.93 2.73 5.71
CA SER A 7 -10.78 2.35 4.88
C SER A 7 -9.50 3.05 5.32
N ILE A 8 -9.56 4.37 5.57
CA ILE A 8 -8.41 5.15 6.06
C ILE A 8 -7.92 4.61 7.39
N ILE A 9 -8.83 4.38 8.36
CA ILE A 9 -8.49 3.83 9.67
C ILE A 9 -7.82 2.46 9.51
N CYS A 10 -8.39 1.57 8.71
CA CYS A 10 -7.81 0.25 8.43
C CYS A 10 -6.40 0.37 7.86
N SER A 11 -6.19 1.23 6.86
CA SER A 11 -4.88 1.42 6.23
C SER A 11 -3.82 1.92 7.21
N VAL A 12 -4.13 2.94 8.00
CA VAL A 12 -3.20 3.49 9.00
C VAL A 12 -2.92 2.47 10.10
N THR A 13 -3.93 1.69 10.50
CA THR A 13 -3.80 0.65 11.55
C THR A 13 -2.79 -0.43 11.13
N VAL A 14 -2.68 -0.78 9.85
CA VAL A 14 -1.63 -1.71 9.36
C VAL A 14 -0.24 -1.17 9.72
N GLY A 15 0.05 0.11 9.46
CA GLY A 15 1.31 0.75 9.81
C GLY A 15 1.56 0.77 11.33
N VAL A 16 0.50 1.06 12.09
CA VAL A 16 0.55 1.04 13.57
C VAL A 16 0.89 -0.36 14.08
N ILE A 17 0.25 -1.42 13.57
CA ILE A 17 0.51 -2.80 13.96
C ILE A 17 1.98 -3.16 13.69
N PHE A 18 2.52 -2.86 12.51
CA PHE A 18 3.94 -3.07 12.21
C PHE A 18 4.86 -2.29 13.16
N LYS A 19 4.49 -1.07 13.56
CA LYS A 19 5.27 -0.28 14.52
C LYS A 19 5.24 -0.87 15.92
N VAL A 20 4.06 -1.30 16.39
CA VAL A 20 3.86 -1.89 17.72
C VAL A 20 4.52 -3.27 17.79
N SER A 21 4.38 -4.10 16.77
CA SER A 21 4.92 -5.46 16.73
C SER A 21 6.44 -5.50 17.00
N ARG A 22 7.16 -4.44 16.61
CA ARG A 22 8.62 -4.32 16.85
C ARG A 22 9.04 -4.46 18.32
N LYS A 23 8.13 -4.13 19.26
CA LYS A 23 8.42 -4.27 20.71
C LYS A 23 8.48 -5.74 21.16
N TYR A 24 8.03 -6.68 20.33
CA TYR A 24 7.82 -8.07 20.69
C TYR A 24 8.79 -9.06 20.01
N ASN A 25 9.89 -8.56 19.43
CA ASN A 25 10.90 -9.39 18.75
C ASN A 25 10.27 -10.34 17.71
N VAL A 26 9.48 -9.78 16.81
CA VAL A 26 8.71 -10.50 15.78
C VAL A 26 9.52 -10.72 14.49
N ASN A 27 9.14 -11.76 13.74
CA ASN A 27 9.62 -12.01 12.39
C ASN A 27 8.63 -11.46 11.35
N ASN A 28 9.08 -10.51 10.53
CA ASN A 28 8.22 -9.86 9.54
C ASN A 28 7.75 -10.83 8.44
N SER A 29 8.56 -11.83 8.05
CA SER A 29 8.16 -12.81 7.04
C SER A 29 6.95 -13.62 7.50
N GLN A 30 6.94 -14.05 8.78
CA GLN A 30 5.81 -14.76 9.37
C GLN A 30 4.57 -13.86 9.50
N ILE A 31 4.74 -12.57 9.86
CA ILE A 31 3.63 -11.61 9.91
C ILE A 31 3.01 -11.44 8.51
N VAL A 32 3.84 -11.26 7.48
CA VAL A 32 3.36 -11.05 6.10
C VAL A 32 2.72 -12.33 5.55
N ALA A 33 3.26 -13.53 5.86
CA ALA A 33 2.62 -14.80 5.49
C ALA A 33 1.23 -14.92 6.12
N ALA A 34 1.11 -14.68 7.43
CA ALA A 34 -0.17 -14.71 8.13
C ALA A 34 -1.13 -13.62 7.61
N ASN A 35 -0.65 -12.43 7.25
CA ASN A 35 -1.47 -11.38 6.61
C ASN A 35 -2.16 -11.93 5.34
N TYR A 36 -1.42 -12.59 4.44
CA TYR A 36 -2.04 -13.13 3.22
C TYR A 36 -2.99 -14.28 3.51
N LEU A 37 -2.69 -15.13 4.49
CA LEU A 37 -3.59 -16.20 4.90
C LEU A 37 -4.95 -15.63 5.39
N PHE A 38 -4.91 -14.67 6.32
CA PHE A 38 -6.13 -14.07 6.84
C PHE A 38 -6.86 -13.22 5.81
N ALA A 39 -6.14 -12.44 4.99
CA ALA A 39 -6.73 -11.67 3.91
C ALA A 39 -7.42 -12.58 2.88
N LEU A 40 -6.83 -13.74 2.56
CA LEU A 40 -7.39 -14.74 1.65
C LEU A 40 -8.68 -15.36 2.20
N ILE A 41 -8.68 -15.76 3.48
CA ILE A 41 -9.86 -16.28 4.15
C ILE A 41 -11.01 -15.27 4.09
N LEU A 42 -10.73 -14.01 4.46
CA LEU A 42 -11.73 -12.95 4.42
C LEU A 42 -12.20 -12.65 3.00
N CYS A 43 -11.26 -12.64 2.02
CA CYS A 43 -11.60 -12.45 0.61
C CYS A 43 -12.55 -13.54 0.12
N TYR A 44 -12.32 -14.82 0.49
CA TYR A 44 -13.21 -15.92 0.14
C TYR A 44 -14.62 -15.72 0.70
N PHE A 45 -14.75 -15.40 1.99
CA PHE A 45 -16.06 -15.26 2.63
C PHE A 45 -16.83 -14.01 2.20
N PHE A 46 -16.16 -12.88 1.99
CA PHE A 46 -16.82 -11.61 1.71
C PHE A 46 -17.04 -11.34 0.22
N PHE A 47 -16.18 -11.86 -0.64
CA PHE A 47 -16.27 -11.60 -2.08
C PHE A 47 -16.78 -12.79 -2.89
N SER A 48 -16.85 -14.01 -2.31
CA SER A 48 -17.32 -15.22 -2.98
C SER A 48 -16.72 -15.38 -4.40
N PRO A 49 -15.38 -15.50 -4.53
CA PRO A 49 -14.72 -15.47 -5.84
C PRO A 49 -15.19 -16.63 -6.72
N ASN A 50 -15.47 -16.33 -7.99
CA ASN A 50 -15.86 -17.37 -8.95
C ASN A 50 -14.62 -18.10 -9.49
N LEU A 51 -14.22 -19.18 -8.83
CA LEU A 51 -13.03 -19.95 -9.20
C LEU A 51 -13.20 -20.74 -10.50
N ASN A 52 -14.43 -21.09 -10.88
CA ASN A 52 -14.70 -21.80 -12.13
C ASN A 52 -14.45 -20.92 -13.37
N ALA A 53 -14.44 -19.61 -13.21
CA ALA A 53 -14.14 -18.70 -14.29
C ALA A 53 -12.63 -18.52 -14.54
N VAL A 54 -11.77 -19.02 -13.63
CA VAL A 54 -10.31 -18.96 -13.78
C VAL A 54 -9.86 -20.08 -14.71
N GLY A 55 -9.39 -19.73 -15.90
CA GLY A 55 -8.98 -20.69 -16.95
C GLY A 55 -7.64 -20.33 -17.59
N ASN A 56 -7.35 -20.98 -18.72
CA ASN A 56 -6.11 -20.74 -19.45
C ASN A 56 -6.00 -19.32 -20.01
N ASP A 57 -7.13 -18.68 -20.32
CA ASP A 57 -7.20 -17.31 -20.87
C ASP A 57 -7.02 -16.24 -19.79
N SER A 58 -6.90 -16.63 -18.51
CA SER A 58 -6.63 -15.70 -17.42
C SER A 58 -5.24 -15.09 -17.55
N PRO A 59 -5.02 -13.84 -17.13
CA PRO A 59 -3.72 -13.15 -17.25
C PRO A 59 -2.70 -13.67 -16.22
N TRP A 60 -2.30 -14.94 -16.33
CA TRP A 60 -1.42 -15.62 -15.38
C TRP A 60 -0.08 -14.90 -15.17
N SER A 61 0.49 -14.33 -16.24
CA SER A 61 1.75 -13.57 -16.13
C SER A 61 1.61 -12.38 -15.18
N LEU A 62 0.50 -11.64 -15.25
CA LEU A 62 0.20 -10.54 -14.33
C LEU A 62 -0.02 -11.04 -12.91
N TYR A 63 -0.78 -12.13 -12.72
CA TYR A 63 -1.02 -12.71 -11.41
C TYR A 63 0.27 -13.14 -10.72
N VAL A 64 1.18 -13.80 -11.45
CA VAL A 64 2.46 -14.25 -10.90
C VAL A 64 3.34 -13.05 -10.53
N VAL A 65 3.47 -12.07 -11.43
CA VAL A 65 4.29 -10.87 -11.17
C VAL A 65 3.78 -10.10 -9.97
N ILE A 66 2.46 -9.87 -9.86
CA ILE A 66 1.88 -9.15 -8.71
C ILE A 66 1.98 -10.01 -7.46
N GLY A 67 1.73 -11.32 -7.55
CA GLY A 67 1.83 -12.24 -6.42
C GLY A 67 3.23 -12.34 -5.82
N LEU A 68 4.29 -12.13 -6.61
CA LEU A 68 5.67 -12.00 -6.15
C LEU A 68 5.96 -10.60 -5.59
N LEU A 69 5.47 -9.57 -6.25
CA LEU A 69 5.76 -8.19 -5.94
C LEU A 69 5.09 -7.75 -4.62
N LEU A 70 3.83 -8.12 -4.41
CA LEU A 70 3.05 -7.76 -3.22
C LEU A 70 3.76 -8.12 -1.90
N PRO A 71 4.12 -9.40 -1.64
CA PRO A 71 4.79 -9.77 -0.40
C PRO A 71 6.17 -9.11 -0.27
N SER A 72 6.90 -8.94 -1.37
CA SER A 72 8.19 -8.26 -1.38
C SER A 72 8.05 -6.81 -0.92
N VAL A 73 7.11 -6.06 -1.50
CA VAL A 73 6.85 -4.66 -1.13
C VAL A 73 6.33 -4.55 0.30
N PHE A 74 5.51 -5.50 0.79
CA PHE A 74 5.07 -5.53 2.19
C PHE A 74 6.22 -5.76 3.18
N LEU A 75 7.20 -6.60 2.85
CA LEU A 75 8.42 -6.76 3.66
C LEU A 75 9.24 -5.45 3.69
N PHE A 76 9.36 -4.77 2.56
CA PHE A 76 9.99 -3.45 2.50
C PHE A 76 9.19 -2.38 3.25
N LEU A 77 7.86 -2.42 3.23
CA LEU A 77 6.99 -1.55 4.03
C LEU A 77 7.27 -1.73 5.53
N ALA A 78 7.28 -2.97 6.02
CA ALA A 78 7.60 -3.27 7.41
C ALA A 78 9.02 -2.79 7.78
N ALA A 79 10.00 -2.99 6.90
CA ALA A 79 11.37 -2.50 7.08
C ALA A 79 11.44 -0.95 7.03
N SER A 80 10.68 -0.30 6.15
CA SER A 80 10.59 1.15 6.07
C SER A 80 10.01 1.74 7.35
N ILE A 81 8.91 1.22 7.86
CA ILE A 81 8.33 1.63 9.16
C ILE A 81 9.36 1.45 10.29
N LYS A 82 10.13 0.35 10.23
CA LYS A 82 11.19 0.07 11.21
C LYS A 82 12.29 1.13 11.20
N HIS A 83 12.72 1.58 10.06
CA HIS A 83 13.92 2.41 9.91
C HIS A 83 13.62 3.89 9.73
N MET A 84 12.50 4.23 9.10
CA MET A 84 12.15 5.61 8.72
C MET A 84 10.89 6.14 9.42
N GLY A 85 10.13 5.27 10.10
CA GLY A 85 8.90 5.64 10.80
C GLY A 85 7.66 5.53 9.92
N ILE A 86 6.48 5.70 10.56
CA ILE A 86 5.18 5.61 9.89
C ILE A 86 5.00 6.76 8.90
N VAL A 87 5.29 8.02 9.35
CA VAL A 87 5.00 9.22 8.55
C VAL A 87 5.66 9.18 7.18
N LYS A 88 6.98 8.90 7.14
CA LYS A 88 7.73 8.85 5.88
C LYS A 88 7.29 7.68 5.00
N THR A 89 6.96 6.55 5.61
CA THR A 89 6.54 5.34 4.90
C THR A 89 5.15 5.53 4.29
N ASP A 90 4.18 6.05 5.05
CA ASP A 90 2.83 6.31 4.54
C ASP A 90 2.85 7.38 3.45
N ALA A 91 3.63 8.45 3.63
CA ALA A 91 3.79 9.47 2.60
C ALA A 91 4.38 8.89 1.31
N ALA A 92 5.44 8.06 1.40
CA ALA A 92 6.02 7.39 0.24
C ALA A 92 5.00 6.48 -0.46
N GLN A 93 4.24 5.69 0.31
CA GLN A 93 3.20 4.83 -0.22
C GLN A 93 2.08 5.64 -0.92
N ARG A 94 1.67 6.79 -0.38
CA ARG A 94 0.63 7.62 -1.01
C ARG A 94 1.12 8.37 -2.24
N LEU A 95 2.37 8.79 -2.22
CA LEU A 95 2.98 9.44 -3.38
C LEU A 95 3.32 8.45 -4.51
N SER A 96 3.25 7.13 -4.26
CA SER A 96 3.34 6.10 -5.32
C SER A 96 2.30 6.29 -6.42
N LEU A 97 1.16 6.94 -6.12
CA LEU A 97 0.12 7.26 -7.10
C LEU A 97 0.62 8.08 -8.31
N PHE A 98 1.73 8.82 -8.15
CA PHE A 98 2.32 9.55 -9.28
C PHE A 98 2.84 8.60 -10.37
N ILE A 99 3.28 7.40 -10.00
CA ILE A 99 3.86 6.42 -10.94
C ILE A 99 2.83 5.91 -11.94
N PRO A 100 1.63 5.39 -11.54
CA PRO A 100 0.59 5.01 -12.47
C PRO A 100 0.05 6.19 -13.29
N ILE A 101 0.06 7.41 -12.77
CA ILE A 101 -0.35 8.60 -13.53
C ILE A 101 0.68 8.91 -14.62
N LEU A 102 2.00 8.84 -14.31
CA LEU A 102 3.05 8.97 -15.32
C LEU A 102 2.95 7.86 -16.37
N ALA A 103 2.70 6.62 -15.94
CA ALA A 103 2.49 5.50 -16.86
C ALA A 103 1.27 5.72 -17.77
N ALA A 104 0.20 6.34 -17.25
CA ALA A 104 -0.96 6.71 -18.05
C ALA A 104 -0.58 7.66 -19.19
N TRP A 105 0.29 8.61 -18.96
CA TRP A 105 0.79 9.52 -19.98
C TRP A 105 1.70 8.82 -20.99
N PHE A 106 2.72 8.12 -20.52
CA PHE A 106 3.75 7.53 -21.41
C PHE A 106 3.26 6.26 -22.12
N ILE A 107 2.51 5.39 -21.43
CA ILE A 107 2.10 4.07 -21.94
C ILE A 107 0.72 4.12 -22.58
N PHE A 108 -0.24 4.78 -21.90
CA PHE A 108 -1.63 4.82 -22.34
C PHE A 108 -1.96 6.06 -23.18
N LYS A 109 -0.98 6.97 -23.38
CA LYS A 109 -1.11 8.21 -24.16
C LYS A 109 -2.31 9.08 -23.73
N GLU A 110 -2.63 9.06 -22.42
CA GLU A 110 -3.66 9.93 -21.86
C GLU A 110 -3.21 11.39 -21.90
N ASP A 111 -4.14 12.30 -22.23
CA ASP A 111 -3.86 13.73 -22.26
C ASP A 111 -3.54 14.27 -20.86
N PHE A 112 -2.45 15.03 -20.78
CA PHE A 112 -2.04 15.70 -19.55
C PHE A 112 -2.55 17.13 -19.54
N ASN A 113 -3.50 17.41 -18.66
CA ASN A 113 -3.91 18.78 -18.42
C ASN A 113 -2.91 19.53 -17.53
N THR A 114 -2.98 20.86 -17.56
CA THR A 114 -2.08 21.74 -16.80
C THR A 114 -2.06 21.43 -15.30
N LEU A 115 -3.18 20.98 -14.72
CA LEU A 115 -3.28 20.65 -13.29
C LEU A 115 -2.49 19.37 -12.96
N LYS A 116 -2.52 18.36 -13.82
CA LYS A 116 -1.69 17.14 -13.66
C LYS A 116 -0.20 17.51 -13.70
N ILE A 117 0.21 18.34 -14.68
CA ILE A 117 1.61 18.79 -14.79
C ILE A 117 2.03 19.55 -13.54
N THR A 118 1.22 20.50 -13.07
CA THR A 118 1.51 21.28 -11.85
C THR A 118 1.60 20.37 -10.63
N ALA A 119 0.70 19.38 -10.51
CA ALA A 119 0.75 18.40 -9.42
C ALA A 119 2.07 17.62 -9.41
N PHE A 120 2.61 17.24 -10.58
CA PHE A 120 3.92 16.59 -10.70
C PHE A 120 5.06 17.49 -10.25
N LEU A 121 5.08 18.75 -10.74
CA LEU A 121 6.12 19.72 -10.39
C LEU A 121 6.18 20.00 -8.89
N ILE A 122 5.04 19.86 -8.18
CA ILE A 122 4.96 20.02 -6.72
C ILE A 122 5.25 18.68 -6.01
N GLY A 123 4.74 17.56 -6.54
CA GLY A 123 4.83 16.25 -5.91
C GLY A 123 6.25 15.67 -5.88
N LEU A 124 7.04 15.87 -6.94
CA LEU A 124 8.43 15.38 -6.97
C LEU A 124 9.31 16.05 -5.88
N PRO A 125 9.35 17.38 -5.74
CA PRO A 125 10.02 18.00 -4.59
C PRO A 125 9.47 17.56 -3.24
N ALA A 126 8.14 17.34 -3.13
CA ALA A 126 7.53 16.85 -1.90
C ALA A 126 8.12 15.51 -1.45
N ILE A 127 8.29 14.56 -2.39
CA ILE A 127 8.93 13.25 -2.10
C ILE A 127 10.34 13.46 -1.55
N LEU A 128 11.16 14.29 -2.22
CA LEU A 128 12.52 14.53 -1.81
C LEU A 128 12.60 15.17 -0.40
N LEU A 129 11.72 16.13 -0.10
CA LEU A 129 11.64 16.77 1.21
C LEU A 129 11.17 15.82 2.31
N ILE A 130 10.19 14.93 2.03
CA ILE A 130 9.71 13.94 2.99
C ILE A 130 10.81 12.91 3.31
N LEU A 131 11.55 12.47 2.30
CA LEU A 131 12.61 11.48 2.45
C LEU A 131 13.94 12.10 2.93
N ALA A 132 14.04 13.42 3.00
CA ALA A 132 15.24 14.12 3.44
C ALA A 132 15.74 13.63 4.81
N LYS A 133 17.06 13.63 4.98
CA LYS A 133 17.73 13.18 6.21
C LYS A 133 17.21 13.91 7.44
N PRO A 134 17.09 13.23 8.60
CA PRO A 134 17.04 13.91 9.89
C PRO A 134 18.35 14.70 10.08
N ALA A 135 18.30 15.78 10.84
CA ALA A 135 19.48 16.60 11.17
C ALA A 135 20.52 15.87 12.05
N GLU A 136 20.16 14.75 12.66
CA GLU A 136 21.05 13.93 13.49
C GLU A 136 21.73 12.82 12.65
N ASN A 137 22.98 12.48 13.00
CA ASN A 137 23.90 11.51 12.36
C ASN A 137 23.40 10.04 12.24
N THR A 138 22.13 9.81 12.04
CA THR A 138 21.57 8.48 11.79
C THR A 138 21.74 8.10 10.32
N LYS A 139 22.25 6.87 10.07
CA LYS A 139 22.35 6.35 8.70
C LYS A 139 20.98 6.46 8.01
N ASN A 140 20.92 7.29 6.97
CA ASN A 140 19.67 7.47 6.21
C ASN A 140 19.39 6.21 5.38
N LYS A 141 18.33 5.52 5.73
CA LYS A 141 17.89 4.30 5.03
C LYS A 141 16.75 4.61 4.04
N TRP A 142 16.88 5.70 3.29
CA TRP A 142 15.90 6.17 2.32
C TRP A 142 15.49 5.13 1.26
N ILE A 143 16.35 4.11 1.06
CA ILE A 143 16.08 3.03 0.11
C ILE A 143 14.77 2.28 0.44
N TYR A 144 14.43 2.10 1.73
CA TYR A 144 13.22 1.39 2.11
C TYR A 144 11.94 2.11 1.69
N PRO A 145 11.71 3.40 2.04
CA PRO A 145 10.54 4.11 1.54
C PRO A 145 10.59 4.35 0.03
N ALA A 146 11.76 4.45 -0.60
CA ALA A 146 11.88 4.51 -2.06
C ALA A 146 11.36 3.23 -2.71
N VAL A 147 11.76 2.05 -2.21
CA VAL A 147 11.24 0.75 -2.71
C VAL A 147 9.73 0.65 -2.47
N VAL A 148 9.22 1.16 -1.35
CA VAL A 148 7.76 1.23 -1.08
C VAL A 148 7.08 2.10 -2.13
N LEU A 149 7.59 3.30 -2.42
CA LEU A 149 7.05 4.21 -3.43
C LEU A 149 6.98 3.57 -4.81
N PHE A 150 8.12 3.08 -5.32
CA PHE A 150 8.18 2.47 -6.65
C PHE A 150 7.42 1.15 -6.71
N GLY A 151 7.50 0.34 -5.66
CA GLY A 151 6.83 -0.95 -5.58
C GLY A 151 5.31 -0.84 -5.61
N PHE A 152 4.70 0.03 -4.80
CA PHE A 152 3.25 0.27 -4.85
C PHE A 152 2.84 0.91 -6.17
N GLY A 153 3.62 1.86 -6.70
CA GLY A 153 3.32 2.44 -8.02
C GLY A 153 3.29 1.40 -9.14
N LEU A 154 4.24 0.45 -9.13
CA LEU A 154 4.25 -0.65 -10.10
C LEU A 154 3.07 -1.61 -9.87
N ILE A 155 2.76 -1.96 -8.62
CA ILE A 155 1.59 -2.77 -8.25
C ILE A 155 0.30 -2.11 -8.79
N ASP A 156 0.15 -0.80 -8.62
CA ASP A 156 -1.04 -0.06 -9.09
C ASP A 156 -1.18 -0.11 -10.62
N ILE A 157 -0.08 0.00 -11.37
CA ILE A 157 -0.07 -0.15 -12.83
C ILE A 157 -0.54 -1.56 -13.23
N LEU A 158 0.01 -2.59 -12.57
CA LEU A 158 -0.31 -3.98 -12.88
C LEU A 158 -1.76 -4.33 -12.51
N PHE A 159 -2.27 -3.82 -11.40
CA PHE A 159 -3.69 -3.96 -11.05
C PHE A 159 -4.61 -3.21 -12.02
N LYS A 160 -4.20 -2.04 -12.53
CA LYS A 160 -4.94 -1.37 -13.61
C LYS A 160 -5.00 -2.25 -14.86
N GLN A 161 -3.90 -2.92 -15.21
CA GLN A 161 -3.91 -3.88 -16.32
C GLN A 161 -4.85 -5.07 -16.07
N ILE A 162 -4.85 -5.65 -14.87
CA ILE A 162 -5.84 -6.72 -14.52
C ILE A 162 -7.27 -6.20 -14.67
N ALA A 163 -7.56 -4.98 -14.23
CA ALA A 163 -8.90 -4.40 -14.32
C ALA A 163 -9.39 -4.20 -15.78
N LEU A 164 -8.47 -4.14 -16.74
CA LEU A 164 -8.82 -4.11 -18.18
C LEU A 164 -9.23 -5.48 -18.74
N TYR A 165 -8.91 -6.58 -18.04
CA TYR A 165 -9.41 -7.91 -18.37
C TYR A 165 -10.85 -8.06 -17.87
N THR A 166 -11.80 -7.95 -18.78
CA THR A 166 -13.25 -7.96 -18.46
C THR A 166 -13.82 -9.37 -18.26
N THR A 167 -13.05 -10.43 -18.54
CA THR A 167 -13.48 -11.83 -18.46
C THR A 167 -13.66 -12.34 -17.03
N LEU A 168 -13.03 -11.68 -16.05
CA LEU A 168 -13.07 -12.07 -14.65
C LEU A 168 -13.42 -10.90 -13.75
N PRO A 169 -14.26 -11.12 -12.71
CA PRO A 169 -14.44 -10.11 -11.66
C PRO A 169 -13.10 -9.77 -10.99
N TYR A 170 -12.85 -8.48 -10.76
CA TYR A 170 -11.62 -8.01 -10.09
C TYR A 170 -11.36 -8.71 -8.75
N THR A 171 -12.41 -9.02 -7.99
CA THR A 171 -12.33 -9.72 -6.69
C THR A 171 -11.83 -11.16 -6.84
N THR A 172 -12.17 -11.85 -7.94
CA THR A 172 -11.62 -13.18 -8.26
C THR A 172 -10.14 -13.09 -8.61
N SER A 173 -9.73 -12.12 -9.41
CA SER A 173 -8.32 -11.86 -9.72
C SER A 173 -7.51 -11.54 -8.46
N LEU A 174 -8.06 -10.72 -7.56
CA LEU A 174 -7.45 -10.39 -6.27
C LEU A 174 -7.24 -11.64 -5.41
N PHE A 175 -8.23 -12.55 -5.38
CA PHE A 175 -8.13 -13.82 -4.65
C PHE A 175 -6.99 -14.71 -5.21
N VAL A 176 -6.87 -14.82 -6.54
CA VAL A 176 -5.78 -15.58 -7.20
C VAL A 176 -4.42 -14.97 -6.85
N VAL A 177 -4.28 -13.66 -6.93
CA VAL A 177 -3.04 -12.95 -6.59
C VAL A 177 -2.66 -13.17 -5.12
N PHE A 178 -3.63 -13.11 -4.19
CA PHE A 178 -3.37 -13.38 -2.77
C PHE A 178 -2.96 -14.82 -2.51
N ASN A 179 -3.50 -15.81 -3.27
CA ASN A 179 -3.03 -17.19 -3.20
C ASN A 179 -1.56 -17.30 -3.59
N ILE A 180 -1.16 -16.70 -4.72
CA ILE A 180 0.23 -16.74 -5.16
C ILE A 180 1.14 -16.05 -4.13
N ALA A 181 0.74 -14.87 -3.61
CA ALA A 181 1.49 -14.16 -2.58
C ALA A 181 1.64 -15.00 -1.29
N LEU A 182 0.59 -15.72 -0.89
CA LEU A 182 0.64 -16.64 0.24
C LEU A 182 1.62 -17.80 -0.01
N LEU A 183 1.56 -18.44 -1.18
CA LEU A 183 2.49 -19.53 -1.54
C LEU A 183 3.95 -19.07 -1.50
N VAL A 184 4.24 -17.88 -2.03
CA VAL A 184 5.57 -17.27 -1.98
C VAL A 184 6.00 -17.07 -0.53
N MET A 185 5.14 -16.53 0.31
CA MET A 185 5.48 -16.29 1.72
C MET A 185 5.61 -17.59 2.52
N ILE A 186 4.83 -18.62 2.22
CA ILE A 186 5.01 -19.97 2.81
C ILE A 186 6.40 -20.50 2.44
N ALA A 187 6.82 -20.40 1.18
CA ALA A 187 8.16 -20.82 0.76
C ALA A 187 9.28 -20.06 1.50
N VAL A 188 9.12 -18.72 1.69
CA VAL A 188 10.05 -17.91 2.46
C VAL A 188 10.11 -18.35 3.92
N VAL A 189 8.95 -18.59 4.56
CA VAL A 189 8.89 -19.03 5.97
C VAL A 189 9.49 -20.42 6.14
N ILE A 190 9.23 -21.35 5.22
CA ILE A 190 9.85 -22.69 5.22
C ILE A 190 11.37 -22.58 5.08
N TYR A 191 11.85 -21.76 4.16
CA TYR A 191 13.28 -21.50 4.02
C TYR A 191 13.89 -20.95 5.31
N GLU A 192 13.25 -19.98 5.97
CA GLU A 192 13.71 -19.43 7.24
C GLU A 192 13.71 -20.45 8.38
N LEU A 193 12.72 -21.36 8.39
CA LEU A 193 12.61 -22.43 9.37
C LEU A 193 13.74 -23.47 9.21
N ILE A 194 14.03 -23.90 7.98
CA ILE A 194 15.02 -24.94 7.67
C ILE A 194 16.44 -24.34 7.69
N ALA A 195 16.68 -23.29 6.91
CA ALA A 195 18.04 -22.78 6.71
C ALA A 195 18.51 -21.84 7.85
N LYS A 196 17.60 -21.03 8.42
CA LYS A 196 17.93 -20.06 9.48
C LYS A 196 17.54 -20.54 10.87
N LYS A 197 16.85 -21.68 10.99
CA LYS A 197 16.31 -22.23 12.26
C LYS A 197 15.43 -21.24 13.03
N ILE A 198 14.66 -20.42 12.27
CA ILE A 198 13.72 -19.45 12.85
C ILE A 198 12.38 -20.14 12.98
N TYR A 199 12.01 -20.53 14.21
CA TYR A 199 10.79 -21.25 14.49
C TYR A 199 9.54 -20.36 14.37
N LEU A 200 8.39 -21.01 14.08
CA LEU A 200 7.10 -20.35 14.09
C LEU A 200 6.77 -19.84 15.50
N ASN A 201 6.26 -18.60 15.55
CA ASN A 201 5.85 -17.99 16.80
C ASN A 201 4.41 -17.50 16.68
N PHE A 202 3.58 -17.92 17.64
CA PHE A 202 2.16 -17.52 17.68
C PHE A 202 1.96 -16.01 17.69
N LYS A 203 2.87 -15.23 18.31
CA LYS A 203 2.83 -13.76 18.28
C LYS A 203 2.88 -13.22 16.84
N ASN A 204 3.71 -13.82 15.98
CA ASN A 204 3.82 -13.42 14.58
C ASN A 204 2.53 -13.70 13.82
N VAL A 205 1.90 -14.86 14.08
CA VAL A 205 0.61 -15.22 13.47
C VAL A 205 -0.49 -14.28 13.95
N ALA A 206 -0.53 -13.96 15.24
CA ALA A 206 -1.50 -13.02 15.80
C ALA A 206 -1.37 -11.61 15.20
N PHE A 207 -0.14 -11.06 15.18
CA PHE A 207 0.10 -9.77 14.51
C PHE A 207 -0.20 -9.82 13.02
N GLY A 208 0.16 -10.91 12.34
CA GLY A 208 -0.15 -11.11 10.92
C GLY A 208 -1.63 -11.23 10.64
N GLY A 209 -2.38 -11.90 11.50
CA GLY A 209 -3.85 -11.97 11.44
C GLY A 209 -4.50 -10.60 11.58
N LEU A 210 -4.02 -9.78 12.53
CA LEU A 210 -4.48 -8.40 12.66
C LEU A 210 -4.13 -7.57 11.40
N VAL A 211 -2.89 -7.66 10.90
CA VAL A 211 -2.50 -6.99 9.65
C VAL A 211 -3.41 -7.44 8.51
N GLY A 212 -3.67 -8.75 8.37
CA GLY A 212 -4.54 -9.31 7.33
C GLY A 212 -5.97 -8.82 7.42
N ALA A 213 -6.53 -8.78 8.62
CA ALA A 213 -7.89 -8.28 8.86
C ALA A 213 -8.01 -6.79 8.48
N PHE A 214 -7.09 -5.95 8.91
CA PHE A 214 -7.12 -4.52 8.59
C PHE A 214 -6.73 -4.24 7.13
N ASN A 215 -5.81 -5.01 6.55
CA ASN A 215 -5.46 -4.91 5.13
C ASN A 215 -6.65 -5.28 4.24
N PHE A 216 -7.32 -6.40 4.52
CA PHE A 216 -8.56 -6.78 3.84
C PHE A 216 -9.66 -5.74 4.08
N GLY A 217 -9.86 -5.29 5.32
CA GLY A 217 -10.83 -4.24 5.68
C GLY A 217 -10.59 -2.95 4.89
N ASN A 218 -9.34 -2.54 4.72
CA ASN A 218 -8.99 -1.40 3.87
C ASN A 218 -9.50 -1.60 2.44
N ILE A 219 -9.21 -2.74 1.81
CA ILE A 219 -9.65 -3.05 0.45
C ILE A 219 -11.19 -3.10 0.37
N PHE A 220 -11.83 -3.80 1.30
CA PHE A 220 -13.28 -3.97 1.35
C PHE A 220 -14.00 -2.63 1.48
N PHE A 221 -13.62 -1.81 2.45
CA PHE A 221 -14.23 -0.50 2.67
C PHE A 221 -13.90 0.49 1.56
N TYR A 222 -12.72 0.41 0.95
CA TYR A 222 -12.35 1.22 -0.20
C TYR A 222 -13.25 0.92 -1.40
N LEU A 223 -13.48 -0.36 -1.71
CA LEU A 223 -14.41 -0.77 -2.77
C LEU A 223 -15.84 -0.32 -2.47
N LYS A 224 -16.30 -0.46 -1.20
CA LYS A 224 -17.61 0.04 -0.77
C LYS A 224 -17.73 1.57 -0.87
N ALA A 225 -16.65 2.29 -0.58
CA ALA A 225 -16.61 3.75 -0.78
C ALA A 225 -16.76 4.11 -2.26
N HIS A 226 -16.05 3.41 -3.16
CA HIS A 226 -16.20 3.62 -4.60
C HIS A 226 -17.62 3.31 -5.10
N GLN A 227 -18.26 2.26 -4.59
CA GLN A 227 -19.66 1.98 -4.91
C GLN A 227 -20.61 3.10 -4.43
N ALA A 228 -20.37 3.64 -3.23
CA ALA A 228 -21.17 4.71 -2.65
C ALA A 228 -20.95 6.08 -3.31
N PHE A 229 -19.84 6.28 -4.00
CA PHE A 229 -19.47 7.50 -4.73
C PHE A 229 -19.21 7.20 -6.21
N ALA A 230 -20.02 6.33 -6.82
CA ALA A 230 -19.84 5.89 -8.21
C ALA A 230 -19.77 7.05 -9.22
N GLU A 231 -20.51 8.12 -8.98
CA GLU A 231 -20.50 9.33 -9.82
C GLU A 231 -19.27 10.22 -9.59
N ASN A 232 -18.59 10.07 -8.44
CA ASN A 232 -17.43 10.89 -8.05
C ASN A 232 -16.29 10.02 -7.49
N PRO A 233 -15.73 9.08 -8.23
CA PRO A 233 -14.68 8.16 -7.76
C PRO A 233 -13.41 8.89 -7.31
N SER A 234 -13.12 10.04 -7.90
CA SER A 234 -11.98 10.89 -7.54
C SER A 234 -12.08 11.42 -6.10
N THR A 235 -13.27 11.61 -5.54
CA THR A 235 -13.46 11.98 -4.13
C THR A 235 -12.95 10.90 -3.19
N VAL A 236 -13.21 9.62 -3.51
CA VAL A 236 -12.73 8.48 -2.72
C VAL A 236 -11.22 8.38 -2.80
N PHE A 237 -10.68 8.50 -4.01
CA PHE A 237 -9.24 8.42 -4.26
C PHE A 237 -8.46 9.52 -3.52
N ALA A 238 -8.86 10.78 -3.67
CA ALA A 238 -8.20 11.90 -2.98
C ALA A 238 -8.40 11.83 -1.47
N GLY A 239 -9.63 11.54 -1.00
CA GLY A 239 -9.94 11.43 0.41
C GLY A 239 -9.13 10.32 1.09
N MET A 240 -8.95 9.17 0.43
CA MET A 240 -8.12 8.08 0.94
C MET A 240 -6.66 8.51 1.09
N ASN A 241 -6.07 9.07 0.03
CA ASN A 241 -4.66 9.45 0.04
C ASN A 241 -4.36 10.58 1.05
N MET A 242 -5.17 11.64 1.06
CA MET A 242 -5.03 12.75 2.03
C MET A 242 -5.29 12.28 3.46
N GLY A 243 -6.37 11.50 3.67
CA GLY A 243 -6.75 11.02 4.99
C GLY A 243 -5.67 10.15 5.64
N VAL A 244 -5.04 9.26 4.88
CA VAL A 244 -3.95 8.41 5.41
C VAL A 244 -2.71 9.26 5.74
N ILE A 245 -2.31 10.22 4.90
CA ILE A 245 -1.18 11.11 5.20
C ILE A 245 -1.45 11.91 6.48
N ILE A 246 -2.66 12.49 6.63
CA ILE A 246 -3.02 13.29 7.80
C ILE A 246 -3.05 12.42 9.05
N ILE A 247 -3.84 11.33 9.05
CA ILE A 247 -4.03 10.48 10.24
C ILE A 247 -2.75 9.74 10.57
N GLY A 248 -2.03 9.21 9.57
CA GLY A 248 -0.73 8.55 9.75
C GLY A 248 0.31 9.50 10.34
N SER A 249 0.37 10.75 9.87
CA SER A 249 1.27 11.77 10.41
C SER A 249 0.92 12.14 11.85
N LEU A 250 -0.37 12.33 12.16
CA LEU A 250 -0.82 12.62 13.53
C LEU A 250 -0.44 11.48 14.48
N ILE A 251 -0.71 10.23 14.11
CA ILE A 251 -0.36 9.06 14.91
C ILE A 251 1.16 8.92 15.04
N GLY A 252 1.91 9.10 13.96
CA GLY A 252 3.37 9.04 13.96
C GLY A 252 3.99 10.06 14.92
N VAL A 253 3.56 11.30 14.84
CA VAL A 253 4.11 12.41 15.65
C VAL A 253 3.59 12.36 17.09
N LEU A 254 2.25 12.25 17.30
CA LEU A 254 1.66 12.40 18.64
C LEU A 254 1.80 11.12 19.48
N ILE A 255 1.58 9.93 18.89
CA ILE A 255 1.61 8.67 19.62
C ILE A 255 3.01 8.07 19.65
N PHE A 256 3.66 8.02 18.50
CA PHE A 256 4.99 7.40 18.41
C PHE A 256 6.15 8.39 18.59
N LYS A 257 5.85 9.69 18.75
CA LYS A 257 6.84 10.77 18.95
C LYS A 257 7.93 10.77 17.88
N GLU A 258 7.52 10.54 16.61
CA GLU A 258 8.45 10.57 15.48
C GLU A 258 9.01 11.99 15.30
N LYS A 259 10.32 12.09 15.24
CA LYS A 259 11.01 13.38 15.03
C LYS A 259 11.04 13.70 13.54
N LEU A 260 10.32 14.73 13.13
CA LEU A 260 10.30 15.26 11.78
C LEU A 260 11.06 16.59 11.72
N THR A 261 11.81 16.80 10.65
CA THR A 261 12.46 18.08 10.37
C THR A 261 11.45 19.06 9.76
N LYS A 262 11.78 20.37 9.77
CA LYS A 262 10.99 21.39 9.08
C LYS A 262 10.81 21.05 7.58
N MET A 263 11.83 20.46 6.96
CA MET A 263 11.77 20.00 5.56
C MET A 263 10.74 18.88 5.37
N ASN A 264 10.67 17.92 6.31
CA ASN A 264 9.67 16.85 6.22
C ASN A 264 8.24 17.42 6.35
N TYR A 265 7.99 18.37 7.25
CA TYR A 265 6.68 19.05 7.35
C TYR A 265 6.33 19.83 6.08
N ALA A 266 7.28 20.55 5.51
CA ALA A 266 7.08 21.23 4.23
C ALA A 266 6.76 20.24 3.10
N GLY A 267 7.48 19.12 3.05
CA GLY A 267 7.21 18.03 2.08
C GLY A 267 5.82 17.43 2.24
N LEU A 268 5.35 17.21 3.48
CA LEU A 268 3.99 16.72 3.75
C LEU A 268 2.93 17.72 3.26
N GLY A 269 3.13 19.00 3.51
CA GLY A 269 2.24 20.07 3.00
C GLY A 269 2.18 20.09 1.47
N LEU A 270 3.34 20.04 0.80
CA LEU A 270 3.40 19.96 -0.67
C LEU A 270 2.76 18.67 -1.22
N ALA A 271 2.93 17.53 -0.54
CA ALA A 271 2.29 16.27 -0.93
C ALA A 271 0.76 16.38 -0.90
N LEU A 272 0.20 16.99 0.14
CA LEU A 272 -1.24 17.25 0.23
C LEU A 272 -1.72 18.17 -0.91
N VAL A 273 -1.01 19.25 -1.19
CA VAL A 273 -1.34 20.16 -2.32
C VAL A 273 -1.30 19.40 -3.65
N ALA A 274 -0.26 18.60 -3.88
CA ALA A 274 -0.12 17.81 -5.11
C ALA A 274 -1.27 16.80 -5.27
N ILE A 275 -1.69 16.11 -4.20
CA ILE A 275 -2.83 15.17 -4.24
C ILE A 275 -4.14 15.90 -4.51
N ILE A 276 -4.36 17.10 -3.93
CA ILE A 276 -5.52 17.95 -4.21
C ILE A 276 -5.56 18.35 -5.69
N LEU A 277 -4.43 18.77 -6.26
CA LEU A 277 -4.34 19.14 -7.68
C LEU A 277 -4.65 17.96 -8.61
N ILE A 278 -4.16 16.76 -8.30
CA ILE A 278 -4.52 15.54 -9.04
C ILE A 278 -6.03 15.30 -8.95
N PHE A 279 -6.60 15.40 -7.75
CA PHE A 279 -8.04 15.25 -7.56
C PHE A 279 -8.84 16.24 -8.40
N VAL A 280 -8.52 17.53 -8.33
CA VAL A 280 -9.19 18.57 -9.12
C VAL A 280 -9.02 18.35 -10.62
N SER A 281 -7.87 17.81 -11.05
CA SER A 281 -7.61 17.50 -12.46
C SER A 281 -8.49 16.39 -13.03
N GLN A 282 -9.04 15.54 -12.18
CA GLN A 282 -9.95 14.44 -12.57
C GLN A 282 -11.43 14.86 -12.59
N LEU A 283 -11.76 16.03 -12.02
CA LEU A 283 -13.11 16.59 -12.03
C LEU A 283 -13.44 17.37 -13.32
N LYS A 284 -12.44 17.65 -14.13
CA LYS A 284 -12.56 18.32 -15.45
C LYS A 284 -12.41 17.32 -16.57
#